data_7f3a0c9820f48a51f90c36e5a511c9f7
#
_entry.id   7f3a0c9820f48a51f90c36e5a511c9f7
#
_cell.length_a   1.000
_cell.length_b   1.000
_cell.length_c   1.000
_cell.angle_alpha   90.00
_cell.angle_beta   90.00
_cell.angle_gamma   90.00
#
_symmetry.space_group_name_H-M   'P 1'
#
loop_
_entity.id
_entity.type
_entity.pdbx_description
1 polymer ?
#
loop_
_entity_poly.entity_id
_entity_poly.type
_entity_poly.pdbx_seq_one_letter_code
_entity_poly.pdbx_strand_id
1 'polypeptide(L)'
;MKKLALVLGSLLVVGSVASAKEVMPAPAPAPEKVIEYVEKPVIVYRDREVTPAWRPNGSVDVEYKWYGETENKTKKEDTDKDWAAGRNNAGRLQTETKINFTEKQRLEIRTRNYQALRGTKGDSSDDQIRLRHFYNFGKLGSSKVNATSRLEYKQDGRDGGKKAEASVFFDFADYIYSNNFFKVEKFGLRTGYAHKWAGHDNDNTVERALVNFESEYTLPLGFSAELNVYNYYDWHHDKLAYADKKHEYNGELEAYIYQHTPLYKANNVELSFDFEGGYDPYAWHQHKVVDNGSGKGERASYSVYMLPTFQVAYKPTEFVKLYAAAGAEYRNWAVEANSTAKNWRWQPTAWAGMKVSF
;
A
#
# COMPACT_ATOMS: atom_id res chain seq x y z
N MET A 1 10.53 -25.14 11.63
CA MET A 1 9.52 -25.09 12.70
C MET A 1 10.01 -24.41 13.96
N LYS A 2 11.19 -24.74 14.52
CA LYS A 2 11.72 -24.08 15.74
C LYS A 2 11.93 -22.55 15.61
N LYS A 3 12.33 -22.06 14.43
CA LYS A 3 12.56 -20.63 14.20
C LYS A 3 11.25 -19.83 14.01
N LEU A 4 10.22 -20.44 13.46
CA LEU A 4 8.90 -19.83 13.33
C LEU A 4 8.22 -19.63 14.71
N ALA A 5 8.38 -20.64 15.59
CA ALA A 5 7.88 -20.54 16.96
C ALA A 5 8.58 -19.42 17.76
N LEU A 6 9.86 -19.15 17.45
CA LEU A 6 10.62 -18.08 18.13
C LEU A 6 10.16 -16.68 17.67
N VAL A 7 9.83 -16.54 16.38
CA VAL A 7 9.33 -15.24 15.85
C VAL A 7 7.90 -14.99 16.33
N LEU A 8 7.03 -15.98 16.35
CA LEU A 8 5.70 -15.87 16.94
C LEU A 8 5.77 -15.65 18.47
N GLY A 9 6.72 -16.31 19.15
CA GLY A 9 6.95 -16.10 20.56
C GLY A 9 7.47 -14.70 20.87
N SER A 10 8.35 -14.15 20.03
CA SER A 10 8.84 -12.77 20.22
C SER A 10 7.76 -11.71 19.94
N LEU A 11 6.86 -11.95 19.00
CA LEU A 11 5.69 -11.09 18.77
C LEU A 11 4.72 -11.13 19.98
N LEU A 12 4.55 -12.30 20.60
CA LEU A 12 3.74 -12.42 21.83
C LEU A 12 4.41 -11.76 23.04
N VAL A 13 5.74 -11.84 23.15
CA VAL A 13 6.49 -11.18 24.25
C VAL A 13 6.49 -9.67 24.09
N VAL A 14 6.60 -9.14 22.87
CA VAL A 14 6.46 -7.69 22.62
C VAL A 14 5.03 -7.24 22.93
N GLY A 15 4.02 -8.09 22.68
CA GLY A 15 2.65 -7.83 23.08
C GLY A 15 2.43 -7.80 24.61
N SER A 16 3.24 -8.54 25.36
CA SER A 16 3.14 -8.59 26.84
C SER A 16 3.93 -7.49 27.55
N VAL A 17 4.95 -6.92 26.89
CA VAL A 17 5.73 -5.79 27.43
C VAL A 17 5.09 -4.46 27.07
N ALA A 18 4.25 -4.41 26.05
CA ALA A 18 3.34 -3.31 25.77
C ALA A 18 2.10 -3.35 26.71
N SER A 19 2.30 -3.64 27.99
CA SER A 19 1.49 -3.04 29.05
C SER A 19 1.81 -1.56 29.06
N ALA A 20 1.58 -0.90 27.92
CA ALA A 20 1.38 0.52 27.92
C ALA A 20 0.29 0.72 28.98
N LYS A 21 0.70 1.32 30.10
CA LYS A 21 -0.18 1.92 31.08
C LYS A 21 -1.41 2.35 30.31
N GLU A 22 -2.54 1.70 30.57
CA GLU A 22 -3.81 2.03 29.96
C GLU A 22 -3.91 3.56 30.00
N VAL A 23 -3.66 4.22 28.88
CA VAL A 23 -4.00 5.61 28.74
C VAL A 23 -5.50 5.56 28.62
N MET A 24 -6.15 5.52 29.79
CA MET A 24 -7.59 5.67 29.85
C MET A 24 -7.91 6.88 28.97
N PRO A 25 -8.77 6.73 27.96
CA PRO A 25 -9.26 7.89 27.23
C PRO A 25 -9.71 8.87 28.29
N ALA A 26 -9.19 10.10 28.23
CA ALA A 26 -9.61 11.12 29.18
C ALA A 26 -11.14 11.10 29.20
N PRO A 27 -11.78 11.04 30.37
CA PRO A 27 -13.22 10.97 30.46
C PRO A 27 -13.81 12.06 29.56
N ALA A 28 -14.83 11.69 28.80
CA ALA A 28 -15.55 12.67 27.97
C ALA A 28 -15.88 13.88 28.85
N PRO A 29 -15.65 15.10 28.37
CA PRO A 29 -15.96 16.29 29.16
C PRO A 29 -17.41 16.19 29.62
N ALA A 30 -17.64 16.41 30.90
CA ALA A 30 -18.97 16.37 31.44
C ALA A 30 -19.86 17.35 30.67
N PRO A 31 -21.08 16.96 30.32
CA PRO A 31 -21.99 17.83 29.58
C PRO A 31 -22.12 19.18 30.29
N GLU A 32 -21.86 20.26 29.56
CA GLU A 32 -22.01 21.60 30.08
C GLU A 32 -23.53 21.92 30.21
N LYS A 33 -23.98 22.20 31.41
CA LYS A 33 -25.38 22.57 31.63
C LYS A 33 -25.61 24.01 31.22
N VAL A 34 -26.38 24.21 30.17
CA VAL A 34 -26.83 25.52 29.74
C VAL A 34 -28.20 25.79 30.39
N ILE A 35 -28.33 26.95 31.09
CA ILE A 35 -29.58 27.42 31.64
C ILE A 35 -30.29 28.25 30.59
N GLU A 36 -31.43 27.79 30.08
CA GLU A 36 -32.28 28.51 29.17
C GLU A 36 -33.52 29.00 29.92
N TYR A 37 -33.77 30.34 29.95
CA TYR A 37 -34.93 30.92 30.54
C TYR A 37 -36.10 30.95 29.55
N VAL A 38 -37.19 30.24 29.85
CA VAL A 38 -38.45 30.27 29.07
C VAL A 38 -39.43 31.12 29.83
N GLU A 39 -40.42 31.76 29.16
CA GLU A 39 -41.39 32.78 29.64
C GLU A 39 -42.16 32.49 30.98
N LYS A 40 -42.08 31.31 31.50
CA LYS A 40 -42.28 31.00 32.93
C LYS A 40 -40.97 30.50 33.47
N PRO A 41 -40.54 30.86 34.70
CA PRO A 41 -39.19 30.53 35.19
C PRO A 41 -39.03 29.03 35.43
N VAL A 42 -39.07 28.27 34.34
CA VAL A 42 -38.73 26.86 34.31
C VAL A 42 -37.30 26.79 33.81
N ILE A 43 -36.38 26.53 34.68
CA ILE A 43 -34.99 26.25 34.30
C ILE A 43 -34.96 24.89 33.58
N VAL A 44 -34.84 24.92 32.25
CA VAL A 44 -34.65 23.70 31.47
C VAL A 44 -33.17 23.50 31.29
N TYR A 45 -32.62 22.52 31.98
CA TYR A 45 -31.26 22.06 31.74
C TYR A 45 -31.26 21.21 30.45
N ARG A 46 -30.62 21.70 29.41
CA ARG A 46 -30.32 20.89 28.23
C ARG A 46 -28.85 20.53 28.27
N ASP A 47 -28.58 19.26 28.23
CA ASP A 47 -27.21 18.79 28.00
C ASP A 47 -26.80 19.24 26.60
N ARG A 48 -25.76 20.08 26.52
CA ARG A 48 -25.18 20.45 25.26
C ARG A 48 -24.24 19.32 24.85
N GLU A 49 -24.52 18.69 23.72
CA GLU A 49 -23.53 17.77 23.12
C GLU A 49 -22.25 18.57 22.79
N VAL A 50 -21.24 18.42 23.61
CA VAL A 50 -19.92 18.94 23.35
C VAL A 50 -19.24 17.96 22.43
N THR A 51 -19.07 18.34 21.16
CA THR A 51 -18.25 17.57 20.22
C THR A 51 -16.85 17.44 20.82
N PRO A 52 -16.32 16.22 21.02
CA PRO A 52 -14.99 16.07 21.58
C PRO A 52 -13.98 16.84 20.74
N ALA A 53 -13.09 17.59 21.37
CA ALA A 53 -12.03 18.27 20.67
C ALA A 53 -11.17 17.26 19.90
N TRP A 54 -10.75 17.60 18.68
CA TRP A 54 -9.85 16.78 17.87
C TRP A 54 -8.62 16.35 18.68
N ARG A 55 -8.24 15.09 18.56
CA ARG A 55 -7.01 14.56 19.13
C ARG A 55 -6.22 13.83 18.05
N PRO A 56 -4.88 13.93 18.05
CA PRO A 56 -4.04 13.11 17.19
C PRO A 56 -4.39 11.63 17.38
N ASN A 57 -4.47 10.92 16.26
CA ASN A 57 -4.78 9.50 16.24
C ASN A 57 -3.97 8.81 15.15
N GLY A 58 -4.00 7.50 15.13
CA GLY A 58 -3.23 6.79 14.13
C GLY A 58 -3.24 5.28 14.32
N SER A 59 -2.31 4.63 13.62
CA SER A 59 -2.09 3.20 13.76
C SER A 59 -0.65 2.82 13.44
N VAL A 60 -0.21 1.75 14.07
CA VAL A 60 1.02 1.03 13.71
C VAL A 60 0.62 -0.39 13.34
N ASP A 61 1.03 -0.84 12.17
CA ASP A 61 0.83 -2.20 11.67
C ASP A 61 2.21 -2.85 11.45
N VAL A 62 2.43 -4.00 12.08
CA VAL A 62 3.66 -4.78 11.95
C VAL A 62 3.28 -6.14 11.38
N GLU A 63 3.81 -6.48 10.23
CA GLU A 63 3.50 -7.69 9.50
C GLU A 63 4.78 -8.45 9.14
N TYR A 64 4.78 -9.75 9.35
CA TYR A 64 5.76 -10.64 8.76
C TYR A 64 5.09 -11.51 7.71
N LYS A 65 5.55 -11.42 6.46
CA LYS A 65 5.08 -12.20 5.33
C LYS A 65 6.16 -13.19 4.89
N TRP A 66 5.76 -14.45 4.78
CA TRP A 66 6.57 -15.51 4.21
C TRP A 66 6.16 -15.75 2.76
N TYR A 67 7.14 -15.82 1.89
CA TYR A 67 7.02 -16.26 0.50
C TYR A 67 7.69 -17.62 0.37
N GLY A 68 6.93 -18.61 -0.04
CA GLY A 68 7.41 -19.95 -0.22
C GLY A 68 8.21 -20.12 -1.52
N GLU A 69 8.52 -21.35 -1.83
CA GLU A 69 9.19 -21.71 -3.07
C GLU A 69 8.20 -21.62 -4.24
N THR A 70 8.61 -20.91 -5.29
CA THR A 70 7.83 -20.81 -6.53
C THR A 70 7.83 -22.15 -7.25
N GLU A 71 6.68 -22.57 -7.74
CA GLU A 71 6.49 -23.80 -8.47
C GLU A 71 7.49 -23.94 -9.64
N ASN A 72 8.07 -25.14 -9.79
CA ASN A 72 9.00 -25.48 -10.88
C ASN A 72 10.22 -24.53 -11.04
N LYS A 73 10.62 -23.82 -9.99
CA LYS A 73 11.81 -22.95 -10.02
C LYS A 73 13.10 -23.69 -10.41
N THR A 74 13.19 -24.98 -10.17
CA THR A 74 14.39 -25.78 -10.43
C THR A 74 14.59 -26.15 -11.90
N LYS A 75 13.67 -25.80 -12.80
CA LYS A 75 13.88 -26.00 -14.23
C LYS A 75 15.02 -25.12 -14.71
N LYS A 76 15.94 -25.70 -15.48
CA LYS A 76 17.15 -25.05 -15.99
C LYS A 76 16.86 -23.75 -16.76
N GLU A 77 15.72 -23.67 -17.40
CA GLU A 77 15.25 -22.48 -18.14
C GLU A 77 14.88 -21.31 -17.22
N ASP A 78 14.69 -21.60 -15.95
CA ASP A 78 14.21 -20.66 -14.94
C ASP A 78 15.33 -20.22 -13.99
N THR A 79 16.53 -20.81 -14.08
CA THR A 79 17.62 -20.60 -13.12
C THR A 79 18.37 -19.28 -13.31
N ASP A 80 18.32 -18.73 -14.50
CA ASP A 80 19.04 -17.49 -14.85
C ASP A 80 18.19 -16.24 -14.70
N LYS A 81 16.96 -16.37 -14.20
CA LYS A 81 16.02 -15.26 -14.05
C LYS A 81 15.61 -15.11 -12.60
N ASP A 82 15.61 -13.87 -12.13
CA ASP A 82 15.15 -13.52 -10.80
C ASP A 82 13.65 -13.79 -10.67
N TRP A 83 13.34 -15.02 -10.30
CA TRP A 83 12.00 -15.41 -9.94
C TRP A 83 11.55 -14.59 -8.74
N ALA A 84 10.66 -13.66 -9.02
CA ALA A 84 10.07 -12.87 -7.99
C ALA A 84 11.02 -11.96 -7.20
N ALA A 85 12.08 -11.45 -7.82
CA ALA A 85 12.90 -10.38 -7.26
C ALA A 85 13.03 -10.45 -5.72
N GLY A 86 13.77 -11.43 -5.21
CA GLY A 86 13.97 -11.62 -3.77
C GLY A 86 12.79 -12.21 -2.99
N ARG A 87 11.66 -12.49 -3.62
CA ARG A 87 10.47 -13.03 -2.96
C ARG A 87 10.35 -14.54 -2.97
N ASN A 88 11.30 -15.26 -3.54
CA ASN A 88 11.28 -16.73 -3.55
C ASN A 88 12.05 -17.27 -2.36
N ASN A 89 11.43 -18.12 -1.55
CA ASN A 89 11.97 -18.57 -0.27
C ASN A 89 12.44 -17.40 0.61
N ALA A 90 11.64 -16.39 0.75
CA ALA A 90 11.98 -15.17 1.47
C ALA A 90 10.97 -14.84 2.57
N GLY A 91 11.41 -14.07 3.53
CA GLY A 91 10.57 -13.40 4.50
C GLY A 91 10.61 -11.90 4.29
N ARG A 92 9.52 -11.22 4.58
CA ARG A 92 9.44 -9.76 4.61
C ARG A 92 8.90 -9.31 5.95
N LEU A 93 9.65 -8.48 6.66
CA LEU A 93 9.12 -7.70 7.77
C LEU A 93 8.70 -6.32 7.25
N GLN A 94 7.45 -5.96 7.45
CA GLN A 94 6.91 -4.65 7.08
C GLN A 94 6.38 -3.96 8.33
N THR A 95 6.66 -2.67 8.46
CA THR A 95 6.00 -1.80 9.41
C THR A 95 5.34 -0.66 8.65
N GLU A 96 4.08 -0.40 8.93
CA GLU A 96 3.34 0.75 8.40
C GLU A 96 2.75 1.56 9.56
N THR A 97 3.16 2.81 9.67
CA THR A 97 2.69 3.76 10.68
C THR A 97 1.92 4.87 9.99
N LYS A 98 0.72 5.16 10.49
CA LYS A 98 -0.11 6.29 10.06
C LYS A 98 -0.40 7.16 11.26
N ILE A 99 -0.11 8.45 11.16
CA ILE A 99 -0.35 9.45 12.22
C ILE A 99 -1.13 10.60 11.62
N ASN A 100 -2.34 10.83 12.11
CA ASN A 100 -3.11 12.01 11.81
C ASN A 100 -2.81 13.05 12.89
N PHE A 101 -2.03 14.09 12.56
CA PHE A 101 -1.70 15.18 13.48
C PHE A 101 -2.87 16.14 13.68
N THR A 102 -3.63 16.35 12.63
CA THR A 102 -4.84 17.14 12.59
C THR A 102 -5.84 16.46 11.66
N GLU A 103 -7.07 16.95 11.56
CA GLU A 103 -8.06 16.50 10.57
C GLU A 103 -7.56 16.61 9.12
N LYS A 104 -6.58 17.48 8.89
CA LYS A 104 -6.05 17.79 7.54
C LYS A 104 -4.67 17.20 7.27
N GLN A 105 -3.93 16.86 8.31
CA GLN A 105 -2.52 16.44 8.17
C GLN A 105 -2.31 15.00 8.58
N ARG A 106 -1.68 14.24 7.71
CA ARG A 106 -1.32 12.84 7.94
C ARG A 106 0.12 12.56 7.53
N LEU A 107 0.82 11.81 8.36
CA LEU A 107 2.12 11.20 8.04
C LEU A 107 1.96 9.70 7.90
N GLU A 108 2.55 9.13 6.86
CA GLU A 108 2.69 7.69 6.67
C GLU A 108 4.17 7.34 6.61
N ILE A 109 4.57 6.33 7.37
CA ILE A 109 5.92 5.78 7.37
C ILE A 109 5.77 4.29 7.06
N ARG A 110 6.47 3.82 6.03
CA ARG A 110 6.52 2.39 5.71
C ARG A 110 7.96 1.94 5.61
N THR A 111 8.30 0.86 6.30
CA THR A 111 9.55 0.16 6.14
C THR A 111 9.29 -1.25 5.65
N ARG A 112 10.16 -1.77 4.81
CA ARG A 112 10.19 -3.16 4.36
C ARG A 112 11.60 -3.68 4.47
N ASN A 113 11.76 -4.87 5.02
CA ASN A 113 13.03 -5.57 5.08
C ASN A 113 12.81 -7.01 4.64
N TYR A 114 13.57 -7.45 3.64
CA TYR A 114 13.50 -8.77 3.06
C TYR A 114 14.64 -9.65 3.57
N GLN A 115 14.34 -10.90 3.85
CA GLN A 115 15.27 -11.87 4.38
C GLN A 115 15.23 -13.13 3.55
N ALA A 116 16.38 -13.55 3.04
CA ALA A 116 16.50 -14.86 2.39
C ALA A 116 16.31 -16.00 3.39
N LEU A 117 15.56 -17.01 3.00
CA LEU A 117 15.38 -18.23 3.73
C LEU A 117 16.02 -19.37 2.90
N ARG A 118 16.78 -20.28 3.55
CA ARG A 118 17.43 -21.45 2.92
C ARG A 118 18.47 -21.13 1.84
N GLY A 119 19.53 -20.41 2.18
CA GLY A 119 20.76 -20.39 1.37
C GLY A 119 20.65 -19.82 -0.05
N THR A 120 19.48 -19.38 -0.46
CA THR A 120 19.35 -18.46 -1.58
C THR A 120 20.08 -17.19 -1.14
N LYS A 121 21.03 -16.71 -1.94
CA LYS A 121 21.56 -15.37 -1.74
C LYS A 121 20.41 -14.42 -2.03
N GLY A 122 19.61 -14.15 -0.99
CA GLY A 122 18.47 -13.27 -1.11
C GLY A 122 18.98 -11.91 -1.42
N ASP A 123 18.53 -11.40 -2.52
CA ASP A 123 18.66 -10.02 -2.84
C ASP A 123 17.74 -9.22 -1.91
N SER A 124 18.33 -8.48 -0.99
CA SER A 124 17.64 -7.45 -0.20
C SER A 124 17.30 -6.22 -1.05
N SER A 125 17.29 -6.36 -2.37
CA SER A 125 17.07 -5.26 -3.32
C SER A 125 15.73 -4.56 -3.12
N ASP A 126 14.76 -5.26 -2.55
CA ASP A 126 13.42 -4.73 -2.28
C ASP A 126 13.27 -4.07 -0.90
N ASP A 127 14.33 -4.02 -0.08
CA ASP A 127 14.31 -3.27 1.18
C ASP A 127 13.97 -1.81 0.90
N GLN A 128 13.13 -1.23 1.74
CA GLN A 128 12.63 0.10 1.46
C GLN A 128 12.25 0.87 2.72
N ILE A 129 12.53 2.16 2.72
CA ILE A 129 11.86 3.13 3.58
C ILE A 129 11.07 4.13 2.73
N ARG A 130 9.85 4.43 3.13
CA ARG A 130 9.00 5.42 2.47
C ARG A 130 8.32 6.30 3.52
N LEU A 131 8.45 7.61 3.35
CA LEU A 131 7.79 8.64 4.14
C LEU A 131 6.82 9.40 3.22
N ARG A 132 5.59 9.61 3.68
CA ARG A 132 4.58 10.41 2.97
C ARG A 132 3.92 11.36 3.94
N HIS A 133 3.94 12.64 3.64
CA HIS A 133 3.14 13.64 4.34
C HIS A 133 2.00 14.09 3.43
N PHE A 134 0.80 14.15 3.96
CA PHE A 134 -0.39 14.61 3.27
C PHE A 134 -0.97 15.83 3.96
N TYR A 135 -1.43 16.79 3.15
CA TYR A 135 -2.24 17.91 3.63
C TYR A 135 -3.50 18.03 2.77
N ASN A 136 -4.67 17.89 3.41
CA ASN A 136 -5.97 18.04 2.77
C ASN A 136 -6.39 19.52 2.84
N PHE A 137 -6.41 20.19 1.70
CA PHE A 137 -6.87 21.58 1.59
C PHE A 137 -8.40 21.69 1.72
N GLY A 138 -9.12 20.57 1.55
CA GLY A 138 -10.57 20.55 1.45
C GLY A 138 -11.05 20.89 0.04
N LYS A 139 -12.29 21.33 -0.06
CA LYS A 139 -12.92 21.70 -1.33
C LYS A 139 -12.36 23.02 -1.86
N LEU A 140 -12.09 23.06 -3.15
CA LEU A 140 -11.56 24.23 -3.83
C LEU A 140 -12.69 25.25 -4.14
N GLY A 141 -12.73 26.33 -3.38
CA GLY A 141 -13.76 27.35 -3.52
C GLY A 141 -15.17 26.77 -3.34
N SER A 142 -16.07 27.08 -4.25
CA SER A 142 -17.45 26.55 -4.29
C SER A 142 -17.59 25.21 -5.02
N SER A 143 -16.49 24.65 -5.53
CA SER A 143 -16.52 23.39 -6.26
C SER A 143 -16.66 22.18 -5.33
N LYS A 144 -16.96 21.01 -5.90
CA LYS A 144 -16.91 19.73 -5.18
C LYS A 144 -15.52 19.05 -5.27
N VAL A 145 -14.55 19.68 -5.94
CA VAL A 145 -13.20 19.13 -6.07
C VAL A 145 -12.48 19.24 -4.74
N ASN A 146 -12.02 18.11 -4.22
CA ASN A 146 -11.17 18.08 -3.04
C ASN A 146 -9.69 18.03 -3.46
N ALA A 147 -8.83 18.83 -2.84
CA ALA A 147 -7.42 18.88 -3.14
C ALA A 147 -6.57 18.36 -1.96
N THR A 148 -5.64 17.45 -2.24
CA THR A 148 -4.73 16.91 -1.22
C THR A 148 -3.30 16.91 -1.76
N SER A 149 -2.38 17.61 -1.08
CA SER A 149 -0.96 17.52 -1.40
C SER A 149 -0.33 16.27 -0.80
N ARG A 150 0.72 15.77 -1.45
CA ARG A 150 1.60 14.71 -0.97
C ARG A 150 3.05 15.14 -1.15
N LEU A 151 3.82 15.07 -0.08
CA LEU A 151 5.27 15.06 -0.12
C LEU A 151 5.71 13.63 0.17
N GLU A 152 6.51 13.05 -0.70
CA GLU A 152 7.01 11.68 -0.54
C GLU A 152 8.53 11.67 -0.59
N TYR A 153 9.13 10.94 0.32
CA TYR A 153 10.51 10.48 0.24
C TYR A 153 10.53 8.96 0.26
N LYS A 154 11.25 8.36 -0.67
CA LYS A 154 11.47 6.92 -0.76
C LYS A 154 12.95 6.66 -0.92
N GLN A 155 13.45 5.64 -0.25
CA GLN A 155 14.80 5.12 -0.43
C GLN A 155 14.72 3.60 -0.52
N ASP A 156 15.36 3.04 -1.54
CA ASP A 156 15.52 1.61 -1.73
C ASP A 156 16.82 1.16 -1.04
N GLY A 157 16.82 -0.05 -0.47
CA GLY A 157 17.85 -0.46 0.46
C GLY A 157 19.17 -0.80 -0.18
N ARG A 158 19.18 -1.70 -1.16
CA ARG A 158 20.41 -2.28 -1.68
C ARG A 158 21.17 -1.36 -2.62
N ASP A 159 20.51 -0.84 -3.62
CA ASP A 159 21.11 0.04 -4.61
C ASP A 159 21.21 1.50 -4.14
N GLY A 160 20.52 1.82 -3.03
CA GLY A 160 20.52 3.15 -2.45
C GLY A 160 19.76 4.20 -3.26
N GLY A 161 19.00 3.79 -4.27
CA GLY A 161 18.17 4.68 -5.06
C GLY A 161 17.19 5.46 -4.20
N LYS A 162 17.04 6.76 -4.48
CA LYS A 162 16.18 7.66 -3.71
C LYS A 162 15.22 8.39 -4.61
N LYS A 163 14.08 8.77 -4.05
CA LYS A 163 13.11 9.64 -4.72
C LYS A 163 12.54 10.65 -3.72
N ALA A 164 12.50 11.91 -4.12
CA ALA A 164 11.69 12.93 -3.48
C ALA A 164 10.62 13.41 -4.48
N GLU A 165 9.36 13.48 -4.04
CA GLU A 165 8.24 13.85 -4.89
C GLU A 165 7.35 14.86 -4.14
N ALA A 166 6.89 15.89 -4.86
CA ALA A 166 5.83 16.79 -4.44
C ALA A 166 4.69 16.70 -5.46
N SER A 167 3.49 16.40 -4.99
CA SER A 167 2.32 16.26 -5.86
C SER A 167 1.03 16.74 -5.19
N VAL A 168 0.02 17.05 -6.02
CA VAL A 168 -1.33 17.40 -5.57
C VAL A 168 -2.30 16.48 -6.30
N PHE A 169 -3.20 15.89 -5.55
CA PHE A 169 -4.33 15.10 -6.04
C PHE A 169 -5.59 15.94 -6.02
N PHE A 170 -6.26 16.01 -7.15
CA PHE A 170 -7.56 16.64 -7.33
C PHE A 170 -8.61 15.57 -7.48
N ASP A 171 -9.44 15.42 -6.46
CA ASP A 171 -10.49 14.41 -6.37
C ASP A 171 -11.82 14.96 -6.87
N PHE A 172 -12.40 14.30 -7.85
CA PHE A 172 -13.68 14.61 -8.49
C PHE A 172 -14.78 13.61 -8.12
N ALA A 173 -14.54 12.70 -7.17
CA ALA A 173 -15.51 11.64 -6.82
C ALA A 173 -16.90 12.19 -6.48
N ASP A 174 -16.97 13.33 -5.80
CA ASP A 174 -18.26 14.00 -5.45
C ASP A 174 -19.09 14.46 -6.66
N TYR A 175 -18.54 14.44 -7.88
CA TYR A 175 -19.28 14.71 -9.12
C TYR A 175 -19.84 13.43 -9.75
N ILE A 176 -19.35 12.27 -9.33
CA ILE A 176 -19.75 10.99 -9.90
C ILE A 176 -20.94 10.45 -9.11
N TYR A 177 -21.93 9.95 -9.82
CA TYR A 177 -23.07 9.32 -9.17
C TYR A 177 -22.63 8.07 -8.40
N SER A 178 -23.01 8.02 -7.13
CA SER A 178 -22.79 6.89 -6.24
C SER A 178 -24.10 6.49 -5.56
N ASN A 179 -24.26 5.20 -5.26
CA ASN A 179 -25.38 4.66 -4.52
C ASN A 179 -24.92 3.50 -3.62
N ASN A 180 -25.83 2.82 -2.95
CA ASN A 180 -25.50 1.70 -2.06
C ASN A 180 -24.93 0.46 -2.78
N PHE A 181 -25.07 0.39 -4.11
CA PHE A 181 -24.60 -0.72 -4.92
C PHE A 181 -23.25 -0.42 -5.58
N PHE A 182 -23.00 0.85 -5.90
CA PHE A 182 -21.76 1.31 -6.54
C PHE A 182 -21.35 2.63 -5.90
N LYS A 183 -20.17 2.64 -5.28
CA LYS A 183 -19.63 3.85 -4.67
C LYS A 183 -18.26 4.17 -5.25
N VAL A 184 -18.08 5.42 -5.65
CA VAL A 184 -16.80 5.97 -6.07
C VAL A 184 -16.13 6.56 -4.84
N GLU A 185 -15.06 5.89 -4.37
CA GLU A 185 -14.32 6.33 -3.18
C GLU A 185 -13.28 7.38 -3.52
N LYS A 186 -12.74 7.30 -4.74
CA LYS A 186 -11.71 8.18 -5.27
C LYS A 186 -11.81 8.21 -6.78
N PHE A 187 -11.68 9.39 -7.37
CA PHE A 187 -11.67 9.56 -8.81
C PHE A 187 -11.00 10.88 -9.17
N GLY A 188 -9.77 10.87 -9.66
CA GLY A 188 -9.11 12.14 -9.87
C GLY A 188 -7.76 12.06 -10.54
N LEU A 189 -7.14 13.22 -10.58
CA LEU A 189 -5.84 13.43 -11.20
C LEU A 189 -4.81 13.87 -10.14
N ARG A 190 -3.66 13.22 -10.15
CA ARG A 190 -2.49 13.65 -9.40
C ARG A 190 -1.47 14.25 -10.33
N THR A 191 -1.13 15.49 -10.11
CA THR A 191 -0.05 16.18 -10.82
C THR A 191 1.10 16.43 -9.88
N GLY A 192 2.33 16.36 -10.37
CA GLY A 192 3.48 16.58 -9.51
C GLY A 192 4.81 16.49 -10.23
N TYR A 193 5.83 16.60 -9.42
CA TYR A 193 7.22 16.55 -9.83
C TYR A 193 8.04 15.72 -8.86
N ALA A 194 8.99 14.95 -9.37
CA ALA A 194 9.88 14.14 -8.57
C ALA A 194 11.32 14.27 -9.07
N HIS A 195 12.24 14.24 -8.12
CA HIS A 195 13.65 14.03 -8.36
C HIS A 195 14.05 12.64 -7.89
N LYS A 196 14.75 11.90 -8.74
CA LYS A 196 15.25 10.56 -8.45
C LYS A 196 16.78 10.59 -8.50
N TRP A 197 17.40 10.09 -7.46
CA TRP A 197 18.82 9.79 -7.42
C TRP A 197 18.99 8.31 -7.72
N ALA A 198 19.94 7.99 -8.58
CA ALA A 198 20.36 6.61 -8.79
C ALA A 198 21.05 6.04 -7.54
N GLY A 199 21.31 4.75 -7.56
CA GLY A 199 22.02 4.05 -6.49
C GLY A 199 23.51 4.36 -6.46
N HIS A 200 24.22 3.67 -5.56
CA HIS A 200 25.62 3.94 -5.22
C HIS A 200 26.61 3.91 -6.39
N ASP A 201 26.31 3.12 -7.41
CA ASP A 201 27.22 2.89 -8.54
C ASP A 201 26.82 3.67 -9.81
N ASN A 202 25.88 4.61 -9.68
CA ASN A 202 25.34 5.32 -10.84
C ASN A 202 24.99 6.77 -10.48
N ASP A 203 25.65 7.71 -11.11
CA ASP A 203 25.42 9.15 -10.91
C ASP A 203 24.22 9.69 -11.70
N ASN A 204 23.51 8.84 -12.44
CA ASN A 204 22.39 9.26 -13.25
C ASN A 204 21.21 9.69 -12.36
N THR A 205 20.83 10.94 -12.46
CA THR A 205 19.63 11.48 -11.84
C THR A 205 18.51 11.60 -12.85
N VAL A 206 17.28 11.58 -12.37
CA VAL A 206 16.10 11.71 -13.22
C VAL A 206 15.15 12.74 -12.62
N GLU A 207 14.81 13.73 -13.41
CA GLU A 207 13.73 14.65 -13.14
C GLU A 207 12.47 14.10 -13.78
N ARG A 208 11.36 14.06 -13.04
CA ARG A 208 10.11 13.48 -13.49
C ARG A 208 8.95 14.45 -13.30
N ALA A 209 8.25 14.78 -14.37
CA ALA A 209 6.89 15.31 -14.28
C ALA A 209 5.90 14.17 -14.33
N LEU A 210 4.81 14.29 -13.59
CA LEU A 210 3.77 13.26 -13.52
C LEU A 210 2.36 13.85 -13.63
N VAL A 211 1.50 13.13 -14.34
CA VAL A 211 0.05 13.34 -14.37
C VAL A 211 -0.61 11.97 -14.33
N ASN A 212 -1.06 11.58 -13.16
CA ASN A 212 -1.62 10.25 -12.91
C ASN A 212 -3.13 10.35 -12.75
N PHE A 213 -3.86 9.40 -13.32
CA PHE A 213 -5.25 9.15 -12.99
C PHE A 213 -5.30 8.09 -11.88
N GLU A 214 -6.05 8.35 -10.82
CA GLU A 214 -6.22 7.42 -9.70
C GLU A 214 -7.71 7.28 -9.40
N SER A 215 -8.19 6.04 -9.26
CA SER A 215 -9.59 5.78 -8.93
C SER A 215 -9.78 4.51 -8.10
N GLU A 216 -10.75 4.57 -7.17
CA GLU A 216 -11.11 3.48 -6.27
C GLU A 216 -12.63 3.37 -6.20
N TYR A 217 -13.13 2.13 -6.17
CA TYR A 217 -14.54 1.81 -6.22
C TYR A 217 -14.92 0.76 -5.19
N THR A 218 -16.01 0.98 -4.48
CA THR A 218 -16.69 -0.06 -3.68
C THR A 218 -17.84 -0.63 -4.51
N LEU A 219 -17.87 -1.94 -4.61
CA LEU A 219 -18.80 -2.73 -5.41
C LEU A 219 -19.61 -3.67 -4.48
N PRO A 220 -20.73 -4.24 -4.94
CA PRO A 220 -21.52 -5.16 -4.13
C PRO A 220 -20.77 -6.46 -3.82
N LEU A 221 -21.30 -7.24 -2.90
CA LEU A 221 -20.81 -8.57 -2.52
C LEU A 221 -19.38 -8.57 -1.97
N GLY A 222 -18.93 -7.47 -1.35
CA GLY A 222 -17.60 -7.35 -0.79
C GLY A 222 -16.48 -7.12 -1.81
N PHE A 223 -16.85 -6.82 -3.06
CA PHE A 223 -15.87 -6.44 -4.06
C PHE A 223 -15.45 -4.97 -3.93
N SER A 224 -14.22 -4.68 -4.28
CA SER A 224 -13.73 -3.34 -4.59
C SER A 224 -12.78 -3.41 -5.78
N ALA A 225 -12.58 -2.28 -6.44
CA ALA A 225 -11.69 -2.18 -7.58
C ALA A 225 -10.86 -0.91 -7.50
N GLU A 226 -9.67 -0.96 -8.04
CA GLU A 226 -8.75 0.16 -8.16
C GLU A 226 -8.21 0.21 -9.59
N LEU A 227 -8.18 1.40 -10.17
CA LEU A 227 -7.59 1.63 -11.48
C LEU A 227 -6.75 2.89 -11.43
N ASN A 228 -5.44 2.73 -11.63
CA ASN A 228 -4.48 3.81 -11.69
C ASN A 228 -3.77 3.80 -13.03
N VAL A 229 -3.70 4.96 -13.65
CA VAL A 229 -2.92 5.18 -14.88
C VAL A 229 -1.88 6.25 -14.57
N TYR A 230 -0.64 5.84 -14.59
CA TYR A 230 0.49 6.71 -14.32
C TYR A 230 1.11 7.16 -15.63
N ASN A 231 1.32 8.46 -15.76
CA ASN A 231 1.97 9.06 -16.91
C ASN A 231 3.15 9.87 -16.42
N TYR A 232 4.33 9.53 -16.94
CA TYR A 232 5.57 10.13 -16.54
C TYR A 232 6.31 10.67 -17.75
N TYR A 233 6.86 11.86 -17.61
CA TYR A 233 7.87 12.36 -18.52
C TYR A 233 9.17 12.55 -17.75
N ASP A 234 10.18 11.77 -18.13
CA ASP A 234 11.47 11.68 -17.46
C ASP A 234 12.56 12.41 -18.26
N TRP A 235 13.32 13.24 -17.56
CA TRP A 235 14.56 13.85 -18.04
C TRP A 235 15.74 13.23 -17.29
N HIS A 236 16.59 12.52 -17.98
CA HIS A 236 17.77 11.85 -17.45
C HIS A 236 19.00 12.74 -17.53
N HIS A 237 19.85 12.72 -16.52
CA HIS A 237 21.14 13.40 -16.57
C HIS A 237 22.02 12.81 -17.67
N ASP A 238 22.07 11.49 -17.76
CA ASP A 238 22.81 10.76 -18.80
C ASP A 238 21.88 10.24 -19.88
N LYS A 239 22.49 9.86 -21.02
CA LYS A 239 21.76 9.20 -22.10
C LYS A 239 21.28 7.82 -21.64
N LEU A 240 20.09 7.45 -22.06
CA LEU A 240 19.54 6.12 -21.82
C LEU A 240 20.44 5.06 -22.49
N ALA A 241 20.73 3.99 -21.77
CA ALA A 241 21.59 2.91 -22.26
C ALA A 241 21.04 2.22 -23.52
N TYR A 242 19.74 2.29 -23.74
CA TYR A 242 19.03 1.68 -24.86
C TYR A 242 18.59 2.68 -25.95
N ALA A 243 18.91 3.96 -25.79
CA ALA A 243 18.58 4.99 -26.76
C ALA A 243 19.52 6.19 -26.62
N ASP A 244 19.90 6.82 -27.76
CA ASP A 244 20.71 8.05 -27.75
C ASP A 244 19.85 9.28 -27.37
N LYS A 245 19.13 9.19 -26.25
CA LYS A 245 18.20 10.22 -25.73
C LYS A 245 18.39 10.39 -24.24
N LYS A 246 18.09 11.60 -23.75
CA LYS A 246 18.08 11.97 -22.32
C LYS A 246 16.68 12.14 -21.76
N HIS A 247 15.64 11.86 -22.52
CA HIS A 247 14.27 12.00 -22.07
C HIS A 247 13.40 10.90 -22.66
N GLU A 248 12.39 10.51 -21.92
CA GLU A 248 11.39 9.54 -22.38
C GLU A 248 10.04 9.74 -21.69
N TYR A 249 9.00 9.32 -22.40
CA TYR A 249 7.66 9.16 -21.83
C TYR A 249 7.47 7.71 -21.38
N ASN A 250 6.94 7.55 -20.17
CA ASN A 250 6.62 6.27 -19.59
C ASN A 250 5.15 6.26 -19.13
N GLY A 251 4.45 5.18 -19.39
CA GLY A 251 3.09 4.94 -18.91
C GLY A 251 3.02 3.65 -18.11
N GLU A 252 2.29 3.67 -17.01
CA GLU A 252 2.01 2.47 -16.22
C GLU A 252 0.52 2.39 -15.93
N LEU A 253 -0.02 1.18 -15.91
CA LEU A 253 -1.39 0.91 -15.50
C LEU A 253 -1.35 -0.14 -14.39
N GLU A 254 -1.94 0.21 -13.26
CA GLU A 254 -2.28 -0.72 -12.19
C GLU A 254 -3.80 -0.87 -12.15
N ALA A 255 -4.27 -2.09 -12.19
CA ALA A 255 -5.71 -2.38 -12.14
C ALA A 255 -5.93 -3.58 -11.23
N TYR A 256 -6.62 -3.36 -10.12
CA TYR A 256 -6.84 -4.38 -9.11
C TYR A 256 -8.32 -4.64 -8.90
N ILE A 257 -8.63 -5.88 -8.62
CA ILE A 257 -9.90 -6.33 -8.06
C ILE A 257 -9.60 -6.98 -6.71
N TYR A 258 -10.36 -6.58 -5.71
CA TYR A 258 -10.34 -7.15 -4.37
C TYR A 258 -11.72 -7.72 -4.04
N GLN A 259 -11.74 -8.75 -3.22
CA GLN A 259 -12.98 -9.29 -2.68
C GLN A 259 -12.74 -9.75 -1.25
N HIS A 260 -13.63 -9.36 -0.37
CA HIS A 260 -13.64 -9.77 1.04
C HIS A 260 -14.95 -10.45 1.37
N THR A 261 -14.87 -11.71 1.79
CA THR A 261 -16.03 -12.49 2.21
C THR A 261 -15.85 -12.95 3.64
N PRO A 262 -16.56 -12.41 4.63
CA PRO A 262 -16.58 -12.97 5.96
C PRO A 262 -17.27 -14.33 5.93
N LEU A 263 -16.56 -15.38 6.34
CA LEU A 263 -17.05 -16.76 6.41
C LEU A 263 -17.64 -17.08 7.78
N TYR A 264 -17.02 -16.53 8.82
CA TYR A 264 -17.43 -16.73 10.20
C TYR A 264 -17.05 -15.49 11.01
N LYS A 265 -17.97 -15.07 11.87
CA LYS A 265 -17.75 -13.97 12.81
C LYS A 265 -18.44 -14.27 14.13
N ALA A 266 -17.66 -14.40 15.19
CA ALA A 266 -18.18 -14.57 16.54
C ALA A 266 -17.28 -13.88 17.55
N ASN A 267 -17.86 -13.17 18.48
CA ASN A 267 -17.15 -12.37 19.46
C ASN A 267 -16.11 -11.45 18.77
N ASN A 268 -14.86 -11.62 19.14
CA ASN A 268 -13.73 -10.83 18.64
C ASN A 268 -12.94 -11.53 17.52
N VAL A 269 -13.45 -12.66 16.99
CA VAL A 269 -12.79 -13.46 15.95
C VAL A 269 -13.58 -13.36 14.66
N GLU A 270 -12.86 -13.17 13.55
CA GLU A 270 -13.39 -13.20 12.19
C GLU A 270 -12.53 -14.12 11.33
N LEU A 271 -13.17 -15.02 10.60
CA LEU A 271 -12.56 -15.80 9.51
C LEU A 271 -13.10 -15.26 8.21
N SER A 272 -12.22 -14.91 7.27
CA SER A 272 -12.58 -14.42 5.94
C SER A 272 -11.89 -15.21 4.83
N PHE A 273 -12.51 -15.19 3.66
CA PHE A 273 -11.85 -15.43 2.39
C PHE A 273 -11.60 -14.07 1.74
N ASP A 274 -10.37 -13.84 1.32
CA ASP A 274 -9.94 -12.62 0.67
C ASP A 274 -9.32 -12.97 -0.68
N PHE A 275 -9.64 -12.18 -1.69
CA PHE A 275 -9.07 -12.29 -3.03
C PHE A 275 -8.50 -10.94 -3.46
N GLU A 276 -7.34 -10.96 -4.03
CA GLU A 276 -6.69 -9.83 -4.68
C GLU A 276 -6.15 -10.29 -6.02
N GLY A 277 -6.28 -9.48 -7.08
CA GLY A 277 -5.68 -9.81 -8.36
C GLY A 277 -5.80 -8.67 -9.36
N GLY A 278 -4.97 -8.75 -10.40
CA GLY A 278 -4.97 -7.75 -11.46
C GLY A 278 -3.61 -7.52 -12.09
N TYR A 279 -3.44 -6.37 -12.72
CA TYR A 279 -2.18 -5.89 -13.28
C TYR A 279 -1.37 -5.13 -12.25
N ASP A 280 -0.07 -5.52 -12.06
CA ASP A 280 0.85 -4.95 -11.05
C ASP A 280 2.30 -4.89 -11.56
N PRO A 281 2.68 -3.91 -12.39
CA PRO A 281 1.87 -3.13 -13.33
C PRO A 281 1.83 -3.71 -14.75
N TYR A 282 1.04 -3.09 -15.65
CA TYR A 282 1.32 -3.04 -17.09
C TYR A 282 2.13 -1.76 -17.35
N ALA A 283 3.37 -1.87 -17.82
CA ALA A 283 4.27 -0.73 -18.03
C ALA A 283 4.62 -0.59 -19.52
N TRP A 284 4.61 0.65 -20.00
CA TRP A 284 5.00 1.00 -21.35
C TRP A 284 6.10 2.08 -21.34
N HIS A 285 7.09 1.91 -22.20
CA HIS A 285 8.24 2.81 -22.32
C HIS A 285 8.41 3.31 -23.75
N GLN A 286 8.66 4.61 -23.93
CA GLN A 286 8.80 5.20 -25.25
C GLN A 286 10.00 4.64 -26.02
N HIS A 287 11.13 4.42 -25.35
CA HIS A 287 12.39 4.02 -25.99
C HIS A 287 12.87 2.63 -25.59
N LYS A 288 12.57 2.20 -24.36
CA LYS A 288 13.01 0.89 -23.90
C LYS A 288 12.31 -0.21 -24.68
N VAL A 289 13.11 -1.14 -25.17
CA VAL A 289 12.61 -2.33 -25.83
C VAL A 289 12.85 -3.52 -24.93
N VAL A 290 11.77 -4.21 -24.59
CA VAL A 290 11.80 -5.46 -23.82
C VAL A 290 11.96 -6.60 -24.81
N ASP A 291 13.02 -7.40 -24.70
CA ASP A 291 13.19 -8.60 -25.51
C ASP A 291 12.14 -9.65 -25.12
N ASN A 292 11.28 -10.03 -26.04
CA ASN A 292 10.26 -11.03 -25.83
C ASN A 292 10.69 -12.46 -26.24
N GLY A 293 11.98 -12.66 -26.46
CA GLY A 293 12.55 -13.94 -26.86
C GLY A 293 12.23 -14.37 -28.31
N SER A 294 11.58 -13.49 -29.08
CA SER A 294 11.28 -13.71 -30.51
C SER A 294 12.20 -12.93 -31.43
N GLY A 295 13.19 -12.21 -30.89
CA GLY A 295 14.05 -11.28 -31.62
C GLY A 295 13.36 -9.98 -32.05
N LYS A 296 12.09 -9.80 -31.64
CA LYS A 296 11.33 -8.57 -31.81
C LYS A 296 11.16 -7.93 -30.44
N GLY A 297 11.73 -6.77 -30.27
CA GLY A 297 11.55 -6.02 -29.02
C GLY A 297 10.14 -5.42 -28.89
N GLU A 298 9.61 -5.43 -27.71
CA GLU A 298 8.34 -4.78 -27.33
C GLU A 298 8.61 -3.63 -26.36
N ARG A 299 7.77 -2.60 -26.44
CA ARG A 299 7.88 -1.43 -25.53
C ARG A 299 7.10 -1.62 -24.23
N ALA A 300 6.32 -2.67 -24.16
CA ALA A 300 5.48 -2.95 -23.01
C ALA A 300 5.95 -4.16 -22.21
N SER A 301 5.77 -4.08 -20.94
CA SER A 301 5.92 -5.20 -20.00
C SER A 301 4.74 -5.25 -19.06
N TYR A 302 4.38 -6.43 -18.55
CA TYR A 302 3.29 -6.54 -17.60
C TYR A 302 3.48 -7.68 -16.60
N SER A 303 2.94 -7.46 -15.42
CA SER A 303 2.79 -8.45 -14.38
C SER A 303 1.30 -8.58 -14.05
N VAL A 304 0.80 -9.81 -14.08
CA VAL A 304 -0.59 -10.13 -13.75
C VAL A 304 -0.58 -11.20 -12.67
N TYR A 305 -1.44 -11.06 -11.69
CA TYR A 305 -1.51 -12.02 -10.60
C TYR A 305 -2.93 -12.22 -10.06
N MET A 306 -3.10 -13.28 -9.31
CA MET A 306 -4.22 -13.51 -8.42
C MET A 306 -3.72 -14.14 -7.12
N LEU A 307 -4.32 -13.75 -6.01
CA LEU A 307 -3.93 -14.14 -4.66
C LEU A 307 -5.18 -14.45 -3.81
N PRO A 308 -5.74 -15.65 -3.93
CA PRO A 308 -6.74 -16.13 -2.99
C PRO A 308 -6.12 -16.47 -1.64
N THR A 309 -6.74 -16.02 -0.54
CA THR A 309 -6.26 -16.23 0.82
C THR A 309 -7.38 -16.48 1.81
N PHE A 310 -7.07 -17.19 2.89
CA PHE A 310 -7.91 -17.25 4.08
C PHE A 310 -7.23 -16.49 5.21
N GLN A 311 -8.00 -15.66 5.90
CA GLN A 311 -7.50 -14.85 6.99
C GLN A 311 -8.31 -15.12 8.27
N VAL A 312 -7.61 -15.19 9.38
CA VAL A 312 -8.18 -15.10 10.73
C VAL A 312 -7.74 -13.79 11.34
N ALA A 313 -8.69 -13.05 11.87
CA ALA A 313 -8.45 -11.83 12.63
C ALA A 313 -9.04 -11.96 14.04
N TYR A 314 -8.30 -11.51 15.05
CA TYR A 314 -8.72 -11.46 16.44
C TYR A 314 -8.50 -10.05 17.00
N LYS A 315 -9.55 -9.49 17.59
CA LYS A 315 -9.54 -8.16 18.23
C LYS A 315 -9.68 -8.31 19.73
N PRO A 316 -8.58 -8.50 20.48
CA PRO A 316 -8.63 -8.60 21.95
C PRO A 316 -9.17 -7.33 22.59
N THR A 317 -8.92 -6.17 21.99
CA THR A 317 -9.44 -4.87 22.36
C THR A 317 -9.88 -4.08 21.13
N GLU A 318 -10.52 -2.95 21.31
CA GLU A 318 -10.85 -2.02 20.21
C GLU A 318 -9.62 -1.43 19.54
N PHE A 319 -8.48 -1.38 20.23
CA PHE A 319 -7.23 -0.79 19.76
C PHE A 319 -6.29 -1.81 19.09
N VAL A 320 -6.44 -3.10 19.37
CA VAL A 320 -5.51 -4.14 18.92
C VAL A 320 -6.21 -5.13 18.01
N LYS A 321 -5.65 -5.36 16.83
CA LYS A 321 -6.02 -6.42 15.90
C LYS A 321 -4.81 -7.32 15.66
N LEU A 322 -4.92 -8.59 15.99
CA LEU A 322 -4.01 -9.65 15.57
C LEU A 322 -4.60 -10.31 14.33
N TYR A 323 -3.76 -10.68 13.37
CA TYR A 323 -4.23 -11.36 12.17
C TYR A 323 -3.19 -12.33 11.62
N ALA A 324 -3.67 -13.36 10.96
CA ALA A 324 -2.85 -14.27 10.18
C ALA A 324 -3.61 -14.70 8.93
N ALA A 325 -2.88 -14.85 7.83
CA ALA A 325 -3.45 -15.28 6.57
C ALA A 325 -2.53 -16.26 5.85
N ALA A 326 -3.12 -17.11 5.02
CA ALA A 326 -2.40 -18.04 4.17
C ALA A 326 -3.14 -18.22 2.85
N GLY A 327 -2.36 -18.40 1.79
CA GLY A 327 -2.87 -18.61 0.43
C GLY A 327 -1.75 -18.93 -0.54
N ALA A 328 -2.01 -18.68 -1.80
CA ALA A 328 -1.01 -18.83 -2.83
C ALA A 328 -1.18 -17.79 -3.93
N GLU A 329 -0.10 -17.18 -4.37
CA GLU A 329 -0.09 -16.24 -5.47
C GLU A 329 0.17 -16.99 -6.78
N TYR A 330 -0.69 -16.78 -7.76
CA TYR A 330 -0.50 -17.23 -9.13
C TYR A 330 -0.14 -16.04 -10.00
N ARG A 331 1.04 -16.02 -10.56
CA ARG A 331 1.58 -14.87 -11.29
C ARG A 331 2.41 -15.31 -12.50
N ASN A 332 2.54 -14.41 -13.48
CA ASN A 332 3.52 -14.55 -14.56
C ASN A 332 4.89 -14.06 -14.07
N TRP A 333 5.67 -14.95 -13.50
CA TRP A 333 6.88 -14.62 -12.75
C TRP A 333 8.09 -14.16 -13.58
N ALA A 334 8.19 -14.51 -14.84
CA ALA A 334 9.31 -14.10 -15.68
C ALA A 334 9.09 -12.69 -16.25
N VAL A 335 9.19 -11.70 -15.42
CA VAL A 335 8.86 -10.31 -15.76
C VAL A 335 10.01 -9.58 -16.43
N GLU A 336 11.28 -9.97 -16.20
CA GLU A 336 12.41 -9.09 -16.51
C GLU A 336 12.76 -8.99 -17.98
N ALA A 337 12.76 -10.05 -18.73
CA ALA A 337 13.22 -9.99 -20.12
C ALA A 337 12.06 -10.11 -21.11
N ASN A 338 10.98 -10.69 -20.70
CA ASN A 338 9.93 -11.16 -21.61
C ASN A 338 8.58 -11.17 -20.93
N SER A 339 8.05 -10.03 -20.60
CA SER A 339 6.72 -9.98 -20.01
C SER A 339 5.63 -10.27 -21.02
N THR A 340 5.71 -11.44 -21.55
CA THR A 340 4.57 -12.11 -22.13
C THR A 340 3.94 -12.94 -21.03
N ALA A 341 2.66 -13.26 -21.11
CA ALA A 341 1.94 -14.13 -20.17
C ALA A 341 2.51 -15.56 -20.13
N LYS A 342 3.83 -15.67 -20.07
CA LYS A 342 4.59 -16.92 -19.98
C LYS A 342 5.00 -17.16 -18.53
N ASN A 343 5.31 -18.39 -18.19
CA ASN A 343 5.85 -18.79 -16.90
C ASN A 343 4.89 -18.53 -15.71
N TRP A 344 3.63 -18.75 -15.91
CA TRP A 344 2.64 -18.76 -14.84
C TRP A 344 2.97 -19.83 -13.81
N ARG A 345 3.06 -19.45 -12.55
CA ARG A 345 3.44 -20.33 -11.45
C ARG A 345 2.71 -19.95 -10.18
N TRP A 346 2.51 -20.92 -9.34
CA TRP A 346 2.04 -20.74 -7.97
C TRP A 346 3.21 -20.53 -7.01
N GLN A 347 2.98 -19.64 -6.05
CA GLN A 347 3.85 -19.45 -4.90
C GLN A 347 2.99 -19.44 -3.63
N PRO A 348 3.16 -20.41 -2.72
CA PRO A 348 2.50 -20.38 -1.43
C PRO A 348 3.00 -19.18 -0.63
N THR A 349 2.10 -18.52 0.07
CA THR A 349 2.42 -17.36 0.90
C THR A 349 1.58 -17.35 2.17
N ALA A 350 2.17 -16.86 3.25
CA ALA A 350 1.47 -16.67 4.50
C ALA A 350 2.01 -15.44 5.22
N TRP A 351 1.17 -14.80 6.01
CA TRP A 351 1.59 -13.68 6.84
C TRP A 351 0.86 -13.65 8.16
N ALA A 352 1.48 -13.02 9.13
CA ALA A 352 0.86 -12.71 10.41
C ALA A 352 1.29 -11.31 10.83
N GLY A 353 0.42 -10.62 11.53
CA GLY A 353 0.68 -9.26 11.97
C GLY A 353 -0.16 -8.81 13.14
N MET A 354 0.20 -7.64 13.60
CA MET A 354 -0.50 -6.92 14.66
C MET A 354 -0.66 -5.47 14.25
N LYS A 355 -1.89 -4.99 14.33
CA LYS A 355 -2.21 -3.58 14.16
C LYS A 355 -2.69 -3.00 15.48
N VAL A 356 -2.06 -1.91 15.90
CA VAL A 356 -2.46 -1.10 17.05
C VAL A 356 -2.97 0.24 16.55
N SER A 357 -4.15 0.64 17.02
CA SER A 357 -4.75 1.97 16.74
C SER A 357 -4.76 2.80 18.02
N PHE A 358 -4.61 4.11 17.93
CA PHE A 358 -4.58 5.04 19.07
C PHE A 358 -5.21 6.38 18.72
#